data_095810cb8b583e99f1e667fc7dbfdbdd
#
_entry.id   095810cb8b583e99f1e667fc7dbfdbdd
#
_cell.length_a   1.000
_cell.length_b   1.000
_cell.length_c   1.000
_cell.angle_alpha   90.00
_cell.angle_beta   90.00
_cell.angle_gamma   90.00
#
_symmetry.space_group_name_H-M   'P 1'
#
loop_
_entity.id
_entity.type
_entity.pdbx_description
1 polymer ?
#
loop_
_entity_poly.entity_id
_entity_poly.type
_entity_poly.pdbx_seq_one_letter_code
_entity_poly.pdbx_strand_id
1 'polypeptide(L)'
;WAANFSGNYFYKSSFASQSVKVYQQTVVNFEIGNVHFYAGDQFIVSGNLSMDNGTLFSGNLVFYFDDVFVESFVTNGTFEFQYIPESSYLAVGSHTLKLSYSEVDYNLAVNSEKEVFFHKKVIIELNEEQVLRDQEIEITGFARDENSLAISGIDLSFIWGDNEVNGKSTTGFGGSYSKIYQVPNAQLLGKVTVQVSFDNSTQPY
;
A
#
# COMPACT_ATOMS: atom_id res chain seq x y z
N TRP A 1 25.30 41.55 -4.21
CA TRP A 1 26.12 42.37 -3.30
C TRP A 1 27.20 43.07 -4.10
N ALA A 2 27.45 44.32 -3.81
CA ALA A 2 28.53 45.06 -4.41
C ALA A 2 29.25 45.83 -3.31
N ALA A 3 30.57 45.81 -3.33
CA ALA A 3 31.43 46.62 -2.49
C ALA A 3 32.19 47.61 -3.37
N ASN A 4 32.17 48.86 -2.99
CA ASN A 4 32.87 49.93 -3.70
C ASN A 4 33.80 50.66 -2.76
N PHE A 5 35.03 50.81 -3.14
CA PHE A 5 36.00 51.67 -2.47
C PHE A 5 36.34 52.82 -3.41
N SER A 6 35.96 54.03 -3.04
CA SER A 6 36.13 55.23 -3.87
C SER A 6 37.60 55.67 -4.06
N GLY A 7 38.51 55.01 -3.35
CA GLY A 7 39.93 55.38 -3.34
C GLY A 7 40.26 56.56 -2.42
N ASN A 8 41.54 56.83 -2.26
CA ASN A 8 42.04 58.01 -1.58
C ASN A 8 43.42 58.43 -2.19
N TYR A 9 44.09 59.37 -1.60
CA TYR A 9 45.38 59.89 -2.12
C TYR A 9 46.43 58.79 -2.36
N PHE A 10 46.39 57.69 -1.58
CA PHE A 10 47.36 56.59 -1.66
C PHE A 10 46.87 55.37 -2.40
N TYR A 11 45.52 55.19 -2.50
CA TYR A 11 44.90 53.99 -3.08
C TYR A 11 43.93 54.33 -4.18
N LYS A 12 44.01 53.58 -5.27
CA LYS A 12 43.02 53.66 -6.36
C LYS A 12 41.68 53.09 -5.96
N SER A 13 40.61 53.59 -6.53
CA SER A 13 39.28 53.04 -6.38
C SER A 13 39.23 51.59 -6.86
N SER A 14 38.45 50.76 -6.21
CA SER A 14 38.19 49.37 -6.60
C SER A 14 36.74 49.04 -6.43
N PHE A 15 36.28 48.09 -7.21
CA PHE A 15 34.90 47.58 -7.20
C PHE A 15 34.92 46.07 -7.24
N ALA A 16 34.12 45.41 -6.43
CA ALA A 16 33.85 43.99 -6.47
C ALA A 16 32.34 43.73 -6.40
N SER A 17 31.82 42.83 -7.22
CA SER A 17 30.44 42.43 -7.17
C SER A 17 30.32 40.93 -7.30
N GLN A 18 29.30 40.37 -6.66
CA GLN A 18 28.95 38.95 -6.76
C GLN A 18 27.44 38.83 -6.93
N SER A 19 27.04 37.95 -7.85
CA SER A 19 25.63 37.59 -8.00
C SER A 19 25.27 36.52 -6.98
N VAL A 20 24.10 36.66 -6.39
CA VAL A 20 23.50 35.66 -5.45
C VAL A 20 22.20 35.20 -6.07
N LYS A 21 22.02 33.89 -6.19
CA LYS A 21 20.73 33.29 -6.54
C LYS A 21 19.89 33.12 -5.29
N VAL A 22 18.64 33.56 -5.36
CA VAL A 22 17.66 33.39 -4.28
C VAL A 22 16.61 32.40 -4.79
N TYR A 23 16.43 31.32 -4.03
CA TYR A 23 15.47 30.26 -4.35
C TYR A 23 14.23 30.35 -3.48
N GLN A 24 13.10 29.93 -4.04
CA GLN A 24 11.83 29.73 -3.35
C GLN A 24 11.69 28.25 -2.96
N GLN A 25 11.33 27.99 -1.73
CA GLN A 25 11.01 26.64 -1.29
C GLN A 25 9.66 26.20 -1.86
N THR A 26 9.60 24.97 -2.34
CA THR A 26 8.43 24.35 -2.94
C THR A 26 7.83 23.30 -2.00
N VAL A 27 6.53 23.16 -2.00
CA VAL A 27 5.79 22.16 -1.21
C VAL A 27 4.84 21.41 -2.12
N VAL A 28 4.89 20.09 -2.07
CA VAL A 28 3.90 19.19 -2.66
C VAL A 28 3.15 18.51 -1.52
N ASN A 29 1.87 18.79 -1.39
CA ASN A 29 0.98 18.09 -0.48
C ASN A 29 -0.01 17.26 -1.30
N PHE A 30 -0.24 16.02 -0.90
CA PHE A 30 -1.29 15.21 -1.50
C PHE A 30 -1.92 14.28 -0.47
N GLU A 31 -3.17 13.89 -0.77
CA GLU A 31 -3.95 12.92 -0.03
C GLU A 31 -4.36 11.77 -0.94
N ILE A 32 -4.64 10.64 -0.32
CA ILE A 32 -5.12 9.42 -0.96
C ILE A 32 -6.44 9.07 -0.29
N GLY A 33 -7.49 8.81 -1.08
CA GLY A 33 -8.83 8.53 -0.55
C GLY A 33 -8.90 7.26 0.31
N ASN A 34 -8.12 6.23 -0.02
CA ASN A 34 -7.98 5.02 0.78
C ASN A 34 -6.54 4.52 0.72
N VAL A 35 -5.96 4.23 1.88
CA VAL A 35 -4.58 3.69 1.98
C VAL A 35 -4.52 2.17 1.89
N HIS A 36 -5.66 1.46 2.03
CA HIS A 36 -5.77 0.02 1.88
C HIS A 36 -6.49 -0.30 0.57
N PHE A 37 -5.92 -1.19 -0.24
CA PHE A 37 -6.48 -1.53 -1.54
C PHE A 37 -6.31 -3.00 -1.90
N TYR A 38 -7.17 -3.48 -2.80
CA TYR A 38 -7.16 -4.82 -3.39
C TYR A 38 -6.89 -4.75 -4.89
N ALA A 39 -6.71 -5.90 -5.51
CA ALA A 39 -6.54 -5.98 -6.95
C ALA A 39 -7.69 -5.32 -7.72
N GLY A 40 -7.35 -4.39 -8.60
CA GLY A 40 -8.32 -3.63 -9.40
C GLY A 40 -8.91 -2.40 -8.72
N ASP A 41 -8.60 -2.14 -7.45
CA ASP A 41 -9.01 -0.90 -6.79
C ASP A 41 -8.28 0.30 -7.38
N GLN A 42 -8.98 1.42 -7.37
CA GLN A 42 -8.52 2.69 -7.90
C GLN A 42 -8.14 3.64 -6.78
N PHE A 43 -6.94 4.21 -6.87
CA PHE A 43 -6.56 5.34 -6.04
C PHE A 43 -7.06 6.66 -6.63
N ILE A 44 -7.63 7.49 -5.79
CA ILE A 44 -7.82 8.92 -6.08
C ILE A 44 -6.73 9.66 -5.33
N VAL A 45 -5.83 10.27 -6.07
CA VAL A 45 -4.72 11.09 -5.55
C VAL A 45 -5.06 12.53 -5.83
N SER A 46 -5.19 13.34 -4.80
CA SER A 46 -5.52 14.77 -4.92
C SER A 46 -4.59 15.62 -4.06
N GLY A 47 -4.29 16.83 -4.50
CA GLY A 47 -3.38 17.67 -3.74
C GLY A 47 -3.08 19.02 -4.36
N ASN A 48 -1.97 19.61 -3.91
CA ASN A 48 -1.52 20.90 -4.40
C ASN A 48 0.01 21.00 -4.50
N LEU A 49 0.43 21.86 -5.43
CA LEU A 49 1.79 22.34 -5.58
C LEU A 49 1.82 23.82 -5.20
N SER A 50 2.57 24.18 -4.19
CA SER A 50 2.64 25.53 -3.65
C SER A 50 4.06 25.94 -3.28
N MET A 51 4.26 27.21 -3.10
CA MET A 51 5.40 27.78 -2.41
C MET A 51 5.22 27.62 -0.89
N ASP A 52 6.28 27.82 -0.10
CA ASP A 52 6.27 27.77 1.36
C ASP A 52 5.30 28.77 2.01
N ASN A 53 5.00 29.87 1.34
CA ASN A 53 4.01 30.84 1.77
C ASN A 53 2.55 30.47 1.42
N GLY A 54 2.32 29.28 0.85
CA GLY A 54 1.01 28.77 0.47
C GLY A 54 0.51 29.23 -0.92
N THR A 55 1.28 30.03 -1.66
CA THR A 55 0.89 30.46 -3.01
C THR A 55 0.97 29.31 -3.99
N LEU A 56 -0.16 28.97 -4.60
CA LEU A 56 -0.23 27.92 -5.64
C LEU A 56 0.46 28.38 -6.92
N PHE A 57 1.13 27.46 -7.60
CA PHE A 57 1.76 27.75 -8.89
C PHE A 57 1.68 26.57 -9.84
N SER A 58 1.82 26.84 -11.14
CA SER A 58 1.83 25.80 -12.17
C SER A 58 3.17 25.11 -12.24
N GLY A 59 3.16 23.79 -12.35
CA GLY A 59 4.39 23.01 -12.46
C GLY A 59 4.15 21.60 -12.98
N ASN A 60 5.22 20.94 -13.38
CA ASN A 60 5.17 19.54 -13.80
C ASN A 60 5.48 18.64 -12.61
N LEU A 61 4.56 17.74 -12.30
CA LEU A 61 4.71 16.71 -11.27
C LEU A 61 4.96 15.37 -11.95
N VAL A 62 5.81 14.55 -11.32
CA VAL A 62 6.08 13.17 -11.73
C VAL A 62 5.60 12.24 -10.62
N PHE A 63 4.75 11.28 -11.00
CA PHE A 63 4.20 10.29 -10.11
C PHE A 63 4.93 8.95 -10.25
N TYR A 64 5.26 8.36 -9.10
CA TYR A 64 5.91 7.06 -8.99
C TYR A 64 5.10 6.16 -8.05
N PHE A 65 5.11 4.86 -8.35
CA PHE A 65 4.67 3.80 -7.47
C PHE A 65 5.84 2.84 -7.25
N ASP A 66 6.27 2.63 -6.01
CA ASP A 66 7.48 1.87 -5.65
C ASP A 66 8.73 2.28 -6.44
N ASP A 67 8.96 3.59 -6.54
CA ASP A 67 10.03 4.19 -7.36
C ASP A 67 9.95 3.90 -8.87
N VAL A 68 8.92 3.20 -9.33
CA VAL A 68 8.66 3.00 -10.76
C VAL A 68 7.90 4.20 -11.30
N PHE A 69 8.40 4.81 -12.38
CA PHE A 69 7.70 5.90 -13.08
C PHE A 69 6.33 5.43 -13.57
N VAL A 70 5.28 6.18 -13.24
CA VAL A 70 3.92 5.95 -13.71
C VAL A 70 3.55 6.96 -14.78
N GLU A 71 3.55 8.24 -14.43
CA GLU A 71 3.21 9.32 -15.34
C GLU A 71 3.79 10.67 -14.93
N SER A 72 3.74 11.64 -15.83
CA SER A 72 4.01 13.03 -15.52
C SER A 72 2.86 13.89 -16.03
N PHE A 73 2.48 14.90 -15.25
CA PHE A 73 1.37 15.80 -15.56
C PHE A 73 1.65 17.23 -15.11
N VAL A 74 1.03 18.17 -15.80
CA VAL A 74 1.11 19.60 -15.45
C VAL A 74 -0.06 19.94 -14.54
N THR A 75 0.23 20.53 -13.38
CA THR A 75 -0.79 21.10 -12.50
C THR A 75 -0.82 22.63 -12.60
N ASN A 76 -2.00 23.20 -12.36
CA ASN A 76 -2.17 24.66 -12.17
C ASN A 76 -2.22 25.05 -10.69
N GLY A 77 -1.50 24.30 -9.85
CA GLY A 77 -1.43 24.49 -8.42
C GLY A 77 -2.25 23.48 -7.62
N THR A 78 -3.36 22.96 -8.19
CA THR A 78 -4.12 21.84 -7.62
C THR A 78 -4.22 20.72 -8.63
N PHE A 79 -4.29 19.48 -8.15
CA PHE A 79 -4.42 18.31 -9.02
C PHE A 79 -5.32 17.25 -8.39
N GLU A 80 -5.92 16.45 -9.26
CA GLU A 80 -6.60 15.21 -8.94
C GLU A 80 -6.42 14.26 -10.12
N PHE A 81 -5.99 13.03 -9.86
CA PHE A 81 -5.91 11.98 -10.86
C PHE A 81 -6.25 10.63 -10.25
N GLN A 82 -6.45 9.66 -11.13
CA GLN A 82 -6.82 8.30 -10.75
C GLN A 82 -5.73 7.35 -11.22
N TYR A 83 -5.36 6.40 -10.34
CA TYR A 83 -4.36 5.40 -10.64
C TYR A 83 -4.85 4.01 -10.21
N ILE A 84 -4.68 3.01 -11.08
CA ILE A 84 -4.95 1.60 -10.79
C ILE A 84 -3.61 0.87 -10.87
N PRO A 85 -3.05 0.38 -9.78
CA PRO A 85 -1.82 -0.41 -9.81
C PRO A 85 -2.01 -1.71 -10.58
N GLU A 86 -1.02 -2.12 -11.35
CA GLU A 86 -1.01 -3.41 -12.03
C GLU A 86 -0.77 -4.53 -11.00
N SER A 87 -1.86 -5.12 -10.51
CA SER A 87 -1.87 -6.01 -9.34
C SER A 87 -1.21 -7.37 -9.57
N SER A 88 -0.98 -7.77 -10.83
CA SER A 88 -0.42 -9.11 -11.18
C SER A 88 0.97 -9.37 -10.59
N TYR A 89 1.75 -8.32 -10.33
CA TYR A 89 3.11 -8.40 -9.83
C TYR A 89 3.30 -7.82 -8.43
N LEU A 90 2.23 -7.25 -7.83
CA LEU A 90 2.34 -6.65 -6.51
C LEU A 90 2.49 -7.71 -5.42
N ALA A 91 3.46 -7.51 -4.55
CA ALA A 91 3.55 -8.22 -3.29
C ALA A 91 2.46 -7.72 -2.33
N VAL A 92 1.97 -8.58 -1.46
CA VAL A 92 1.10 -8.16 -0.35
C VAL A 92 1.93 -7.35 0.65
N GLY A 93 1.39 -6.26 1.15
CA GLY A 93 2.04 -5.42 2.14
C GLY A 93 2.15 -3.95 1.74
N SER A 94 3.18 -3.29 2.26
CA SER A 94 3.40 -1.86 2.10
C SER A 94 4.01 -1.51 0.76
N HIS A 95 3.49 -0.45 0.14
CA HIS A 95 3.94 0.17 -1.10
C HIS A 95 4.03 1.67 -0.94
N THR A 96 4.83 2.32 -1.76
CA THR A 96 5.05 3.78 -1.67
C THR A 96 4.51 4.51 -2.90
N LEU A 97 3.67 5.50 -2.67
CA LEU A 97 3.30 6.51 -3.67
C LEU A 97 4.18 7.74 -3.48
N LYS A 98 4.77 8.24 -4.55
CA LYS A 98 5.67 9.40 -4.52
C LYS A 98 5.33 10.39 -5.62
N LEU A 99 5.21 11.65 -5.24
CA LEU A 99 5.13 12.78 -6.15
C LEU A 99 6.41 13.60 -6.08
N SER A 100 6.97 13.90 -7.24
CA SER A 100 8.22 14.66 -7.37
C SER A 100 8.00 15.89 -8.22
N TYR A 101 8.51 17.02 -7.77
CA TYR A 101 8.69 18.24 -8.54
C TYR A 101 10.18 18.48 -8.74
N SER A 102 10.61 18.69 -9.98
CA SER A 102 12.01 19.02 -10.31
C SER A 102 12.23 20.52 -10.21
N GLU A 103 13.46 20.90 -9.88
CA GLU A 103 13.85 22.32 -9.88
C GLU A 103 13.62 22.96 -11.25
N VAL A 104 12.84 24.04 -11.25
CA VAL A 104 12.59 24.88 -12.43
C VAL A 104 12.77 26.34 -12.04
N ASP A 105 13.53 27.11 -12.80
CA ASP A 105 13.85 28.50 -12.54
C ASP A 105 14.46 28.69 -11.15
N TYR A 106 13.71 29.26 -10.21
CA TYR A 106 14.15 29.50 -8.82
C TYR A 106 13.32 28.74 -7.80
N ASN A 107 12.49 27.77 -8.23
CA ASN A 107 11.72 26.89 -7.36
C ASN A 107 12.52 25.60 -7.10
N LEU A 108 12.75 25.28 -5.84
CA LEU A 108 13.53 24.09 -5.46
C LEU A 108 12.76 22.79 -5.74
N ALA A 109 13.50 21.75 -6.08
CA ALA A 109 12.95 20.40 -6.18
C ALA A 109 12.40 19.92 -4.83
N VAL A 110 11.31 19.14 -4.88
CA VAL A 110 10.68 18.53 -3.70
C VAL A 110 10.08 17.18 -4.04
N ASN A 111 10.13 16.28 -3.07
CA ASN A 111 9.43 15.00 -3.11
C ASN A 111 8.44 14.92 -1.94
N SER A 112 7.30 14.29 -2.19
CA SER A 112 6.33 13.94 -1.15
C SER A 112 5.94 12.49 -1.32
N GLU A 113 5.88 11.73 -0.23
CA GLU A 113 5.65 10.28 -0.23
C GLU A 113 4.52 9.92 0.72
N LYS A 114 3.75 8.88 0.35
CA LYS A 114 2.72 8.27 1.17
C LYS A 114 2.80 6.76 1.07
N GLU A 115 2.60 6.09 2.19
CA GLU A 115 2.52 4.64 2.27
C GLU A 115 1.09 4.18 2.01
N VAL A 116 0.95 3.08 1.24
CA VAL A 116 -0.32 2.38 0.97
C VAL A 116 -0.12 0.89 1.16
N PHE A 117 -1.20 0.16 1.43
CA PHE A 117 -1.15 -1.27 1.74
C PHE A 117 -1.98 -2.06 0.74
N PHE A 118 -1.30 -2.95 0.00
CA PHE A 118 -1.95 -3.89 -0.90
C PHE A 118 -2.34 -5.16 -0.16
N HIS A 119 -3.60 -5.57 -0.33
CA HIS A 119 -4.17 -6.78 0.23
C HIS A 119 -4.66 -7.71 -0.86
N LYS A 120 -4.61 -9.01 -0.60
CA LYS A 120 -5.26 -10.03 -1.43
C LYS A 120 -6.46 -10.62 -0.69
N LYS A 121 -7.53 -10.88 -1.43
CA LYS A 121 -8.69 -11.56 -0.89
C LYS A 121 -8.37 -13.04 -0.71
N VAL A 122 -8.59 -13.56 0.50
CA VAL A 122 -8.46 -14.99 0.78
C VAL A 122 -9.79 -15.69 0.51
N ILE A 123 -9.78 -16.66 -0.38
CA ILE A 123 -10.91 -17.56 -0.68
C ILE A 123 -10.57 -18.93 -0.09
N ILE A 124 -11.41 -19.40 0.83
CA ILE A 124 -11.26 -20.70 1.49
C ILE A 124 -12.26 -21.68 0.91
N GLU A 125 -11.76 -22.75 0.31
CA GLU A 125 -12.55 -23.85 -0.20
C GLU A 125 -12.51 -25.00 0.81
N LEU A 126 -13.65 -25.64 1.03
CA LEU A 126 -13.85 -26.74 1.97
C LEU A 126 -14.34 -27.98 1.21
N ASN A 127 -13.75 -29.13 1.48
CA ASN A 127 -14.23 -30.38 0.91
C ASN A 127 -15.43 -30.91 1.73
N GLU A 128 -16.43 -31.45 1.04
CA GLU A 128 -17.56 -32.12 1.69
C GLU A 128 -17.13 -33.49 2.21
N GLU A 129 -17.43 -33.79 3.46
CA GLU A 129 -17.08 -35.05 4.11
C GLU A 129 -18.29 -35.65 4.84
N GLN A 130 -18.26 -36.96 5.05
CA GLN A 130 -19.24 -37.71 5.84
C GLN A 130 -18.51 -38.45 6.98
N VAL A 131 -19.07 -38.37 8.18
CA VAL A 131 -18.48 -39.02 9.35
C VAL A 131 -19.55 -39.61 10.27
N LEU A 132 -19.19 -40.66 10.97
CA LEU A 132 -20.01 -41.22 12.04
C LEU A 132 -19.67 -40.56 13.39
N ARG A 133 -20.63 -40.62 14.33
CA ARG A 133 -20.36 -40.20 15.71
C ARG A 133 -19.21 -41.03 16.29
N ASP A 134 -18.50 -40.42 17.22
CA ASP A 134 -17.36 -41.01 17.91
C ASP A 134 -16.20 -41.44 16.98
N GLN A 135 -16.14 -40.84 15.79
CA GLN A 135 -15.04 -41.03 14.86
C GLN A 135 -14.33 -39.71 14.59
N GLU A 136 -13.08 -39.80 14.14
CA GLU A 136 -12.34 -38.66 13.64
C GLU A 136 -12.75 -38.32 12.21
N ILE A 137 -12.83 -37.02 11.93
CA ILE A 137 -12.94 -36.48 10.58
C ILE A 137 -11.73 -35.61 10.29
N GLU A 138 -11.21 -35.71 9.10
CA GLU A 138 -10.18 -34.80 8.61
C GLU A 138 -10.86 -33.71 7.75
N ILE A 139 -10.96 -32.49 8.29
CA ILE A 139 -11.45 -31.31 7.61
C ILE A 139 -10.35 -30.81 6.68
N THR A 140 -10.56 -30.89 5.37
CA THR A 140 -9.57 -30.52 4.35
C THR A 140 -10.09 -29.47 3.40
N GLY A 141 -9.17 -28.75 2.74
CA GLY A 141 -9.52 -27.77 1.72
C GLY A 141 -8.32 -27.02 1.20
N PHE A 142 -8.61 -25.89 0.55
CA PHE A 142 -7.59 -25.03 -0.05
C PHE A 142 -7.87 -23.55 0.26
N ALA A 143 -6.79 -22.79 0.43
CA ALA A 143 -6.82 -21.33 0.47
C ALA A 143 -6.19 -20.77 -0.80
N ARG A 144 -6.90 -19.87 -1.47
CA ARG A 144 -6.50 -19.25 -2.74
C ARG A 144 -6.75 -17.75 -2.71
N ASP A 145 -6.02 -16.99 -3.53
CA ASP A 145 -6.37 -15.59 -3.78
C ASP A 145 -7.49 -15.49 -4.85
N GLU A 146 -7.92 -14.26 -5.14
CA GLU A 146 -8.94 -13.96 -6.15
C GLU A 146 -8.55 -14.38 -7.58
N ASN A 147 -7.26 -14.64 -7.83
CA ASN A 147 -6.74 -15.15 -9.11
C ASN A 147 -6.57 -16.68 -9.11
N SER A 148 -7.11 -17.37 -8.08
CA SER A 148 -6.98 -18.82 -7.87
C SER A 148 -5.54 -19.28 -7.59
N LEU A 149 -4.64 -18.39 -7.25
CA LEU A 149 -3.28 -18.75 -6.83
C LEU A 149 -3.30 -19.23 -5.37
N ALA A 150 -2.53 -20.28 -5.11
CA ALA A 150 -2.44 -20.87 -3.78
C ALA A 150 -1.83 -19.92 -2.76
N ILE A 151 -2.46 -19.82 -1.58
CA ILE A 151 -1.94 -19.06 -0.45
C ILE A 151 -1.40 -20.03 0.60
N SER A 152 -0.10 -19.98 0.85
CA SER A 152 0.59 -20.78 1.86
C SER A 152 1.01 -19.97 3.07
N GLY A 153 1.12 -20.61 4.23
CA GLY A 153 1.63 -19.97 5.45
C GLY A 153 0.61 -19.15 6.23
N ILE A 154 -0.70 -19.18 5.87
CA ILE A 154 -1.74 -18.52 6.66
C ILE A 154 -2.34 -19.49 7.69
N ASP A 155 -2.68 -18.96 8.86
CA ASP A 155 -3.33 -19.70 9.93
C ASP A 155 -4.85 -19.64 9.82
N LEU A 156 -5.46 -20.83 9.82
CA LEU A 156 -6.91 -21.01 9.73
C LEU A 156 -7.48 -21.48 11.06
N SER A 157 -8.61 -20.90 11.46
CA SER A 157 -9.42 -21.32 12.61
C SER A 157 -10.66 -22.07 12.14
N PHE A 158 -11.14 -23.01 12.96
CA PHE A 158 -12.20 -23.95 12.62
C PHE A 158 -13.33 -23.92 13.66
N ILE A 159 -14.56 -23.97 13.18
CA ILE A 159 -15.76 -24.08 14.03
C ILE A 159 -16.58 -25.27 13.52
N TRP A 160 -16.97 -26.17 14.43
CA TRP A 160 -17.86 -27.29 14.19
C TRP A 160 -19.22 -27.05 14.85
N GLY A 161 -20.23 -26.77 14.06
CA GLY A 161 -21.50 -26.30 14.59
C GLY A 161 -21.31 -24.95 15.31
N ASP A 162 -21.53 -24.94 16.63
CA ASP A 162 -21.33 -23.77 17.49
C ASP A 162 -20.04 -23.89 18.35
N ASN A 163 -19.21 -24.91 18.11
CA ASN A 163 -18.05 -25.17 18.94
C ASN A 163 -16.75 -24.88 18.18
N GLU A 164 -15.88 -24.10 18.79
CA GLU A 164 -14.54 -23.87 18.30
C GLU A 164 -13.71 -25.16 18.36
N VAL A 165 -13.05 -25.51 17.26
CA VAL A 165 -12.09 -26.63 17.20
C VAL A 165 -10.72 -26.13 17.67
N ASN A 166 -10.23 -26.74 18.73
CA ASN A 166 -8.96 -26.34 19.34
C ASN A 166 -7.79 -26.39 18.35
N GLY A 167 -7.02 -25.31 18.34
CA GLY A 167 -5.79 -25.15 17.54
C GLY A 167 -6.09 -24.79 16.09
N LYS A 168 -5.15 -24.06 15.52
CA LYS A 168 -5.15 -23.62 14.12
C LYS A 168 -4.56 -24.67 13.18
N SER A 169 -4.77 -24.54 11.89
CA SER A 169 -4.01 -25.24 10.86
C SER A 169 -3.40 -24.19 9.92
N THR A 170 -2.12 -24.33 9.63
CA THR A 170 -1.41 -23.44 8.71
C THR A 170 -1.46 -24.03 7.30
N THR A 171 -1.78 -23.23 6.29
CA THR A 171 -1.81 -23.67 4.90
C THR A 171 -0.42 -24.04 4.41
N GLY A 172 -0.30 -25.23 3.82
CA GLY A 172 0.92 -25.77 3.25
C GLY A 172 1.21 -25.27 1.83
N PHE A 173 2.25 -25.83 1.23
CA PHE A 173 2.56 -25.61 -0.18
C PHE A 173 1.36 -26.00 -1.06
N GLY A 174 0.99 -25.11 -2.00
CA GLY A 174 -0.21 -25.29 -2.83
C GLY A 174 -1.51 -24.87 -2.14
N GLY A 175 -1.44 -24.17 -0.99
CA GLY A 175 -2.60 -23.64 -0.28
C GLY A 175 -3.44 -24.67 0.45
N SER A 176 -3.04 -25.94 0.47
CA SER A 176 -3.79 -27.01 1.14
C SER A 176 -3.77 -26.86 2.65
N TYR A 177 -4.84 -27.23 3.31
CA TYR A 177 -4.91 -27.34 4.75
C TYR A 177 -5.64 -28.59 5.20
N SER A 178 -5.36 -29.03 6.42
CA SER A 178 -6.05 -30.17 7.03
C SER A 178 -6.16 -29.95 8.55
N LYS A 179 -7.27 -30.39 9.12
CA LYS A 179 -7.54 -30.37 10.54
C LYS A 179 -8.32 -31.58 10.98
N ILE A 180 -7.79 -32.35 11.91
CA ILE A 180 -8.48 -33.50 12.50
C ILE A 180 -9.41 -33.02 13.62
N TYR A 181 -10.64 -33.49 13.61
CA TYR A 181 -11.65 -33.25 14.63
C TYR A 181 -12.31 -34.55 15.08
N GLN A 182 -12.38 -34.77 16.41
CA GLN A 182 -13.09 -35.88 17.01
C GLN A 182 -14.57 -35.51 17.14
N VAL A 183 -15.45 -36.18 16.39
CA VAL A 183 -16.89 -35.95 16.44
C VAL A 183 -17.46 -36.49 17.76
N PRO A 184 -18.11 -35.67 18.59
CA PRO A 184 -18.64 -36.11 19.87
C PRO A 184 -19.72 -37.21 19.70
N ASN A 185 -19.74 -38.19 20.57
CA ASN A 185 -20.79 -39.22 20.59
C ASN A 185 -22.20 -38.61 20.77
N ALA A 186 -22.30 -37.48 21.50
CA ALA A 186 -23.54 -36.74 21.69
C ALA A 186 -23.96 -35.89 20.49
N GLN A 187 -23.19 -35.86 19.40
CA GLN A 187 -23.53 -35.10 18.20
C GLN A 187 -24.91 -35.53 17.65
N LEU A 188 -25.80 -34.55 17.42
CA LEU A 188 -27.09 -34.81 16.79
C LEU A 188 -26.92 -35.31 15.35
N LEU A 189 -27.79 -36.22 14.92
CA LEU A 189 -27.79 -36.70 13.53
C LEU A 189 -28.28 -35.59 12.59
N GLY A 190 -27.67 -35.52 11.42
CA GLY A 190 -28.03 -34.57 10.37
C GLY A 190 -26.83 -33.78 9.86
N LYS A 191 -27.11 -32.69 9.19
CA LYS A 191 -26.07 -31.80 8.66
C LYS A 191 -25.51 -30.93 9.80
N VAL A 192 -24.19 -30.86 9.87
CA VAL A 192 -23.47 -29.93 10.76
C VAL A 192 -22.71 -28.95 9.85
N THR A 193 -22.80 -27.68 10.19
CA THR A 193 -22.01 -26.64 9.49
C THR A 193 -20.60 -26.63 10.03
N VAL A 194 -19.62 -26.75 9.14
CA VAL A 194 -18.21 -26.51 9.45
C VAL A 194 -17.85 -25.15 8.89
N GLN A 195 -17.26 -24.30 9.71
CA GLN A 195 -16.76 -23.00 9.27
C GLN A 195 -15.24 -22.99 9.40
N VAL A 196 -14.59 -22.46 8.37
CA VAL A 196 -13.15 -22.22 8.35
C VAL A 196 -12.95 -20.74 8.09
N SER A 197 -12.16 -20.10 8.91
CA SER A 197 -11.92 -18.67 8.83
C SER A 197 -10.44 -18.35 8.89
N PHE A 198 -10.05 -17.29 8.20
CA PHE A 198 -8.75 -16.67 8.28
C PHE A 198 -8.85 -15.42 9.16
N ASP A 199 -7.95 -15.29 10.13
CA ASP A 199 -7.82 -14.11 10.97
C ASP A 199 -6.68 -13.22 10.42
N ASN A 200 -7.06 -12.10 9.83
CA ASN A 200 -6.12 -11.15 9.23
C ASN A 200 -5.49 -10.18 10.24
N SER A 201 -5.77 -10.31 11.54
CA SER A 201 -5.26 -9.40 12.56
C SER A 201 -3.71 -9.40 12.68
N THR A 202 -3.06 -10.44 12.17
CA THR A 202 -1.60 -10.64 12.25
C THR A 202 -0.91 -10.80 10.90
N GLN A 203 -1.65 -10.79 9.79
CA GLN A 203 -1.12 -11.05 8.45
C GLN A 203 -1.76 -10.11 7.41
N PRO A 204 -1.01 -9.57 6.45
CA PRO A 204 -1.44 -8.50 5.51
C PRO A 204 -2.27 -9.01 4.31
N TYR A 205 -3.11 -10.03 4.46
CA TYR A 205 -4.00 -10.52 3.39
C TYR A 205 -5.37 -9.88 3.46
#